data_87535fb4c28255b88de566c1f235e994
#
_entry.id   87535fb4c28255b88de566c1f235e994
#
_cell.length_a   1.000
_cell.length_b   1.000
_cell.length_c   1.000
_cell.angle_alpha   90.00
_cell.angle_beta   90.00
_cell.angle_gamma   90.00
#
_symmetry.space_group_name_H-M   'P 1'
#
loop_
_entity.id
_entity.type
_entity.pdbx_description
1 polymer ?
#
loop_
_entity_poly.entity_id
_entity_poly.type
_entity_poly.pdbx_seq_one_letter_code
_entity_poly.pdbx_strand_id
1 'polypeptide(L)'
;VPVSDLTEETPYGAIPVQDDAPTYKICAGIDTTHALGDASLYVSFVRSFFRTCMDNCTSPTFDEIAVLDHLLEEAQALRRASRVD
;
A
#
# COMPACT_ATOMS: atom_id res chain seq x y z
N VAL A 1 -23.23 -12.10 11.05
CA VAL A 1 -21.91 -12.04 11.66
C VAL A 1 -21.29 -10.70 11.31
N PRO A 2 -20.78 -10.00 12.29
CA PRO A 2 -20.08 -8.78 11.97
C PRO A 2 -18.92 -9.06 11.03
N VAL A 3 -18.60 -8.09 10.22
CA VAL A 3 -17.44 -8.16 9.36
C VAL A 3 -16.23 -8.49 10.24
N SER A 4 -15.37 -9.35 9.74
CA SER A 4 -14.16 -9.67 10.49
C SER A 4 -13.37 -8.41 10.78
N ASP A 5 -12.96 -8.24 12.02
CA ASP A 5 -12.09 -7.13 12.42
C ASP A 5 -10.63 -7.43 12.14
N LEU A 6 -10.35 -8.60 11.56
CA LEU A 6 -8.99 -9.03 11.27
C LEU A 6 -8.77 -9.15 9.78
N THR A 7 -7.54 -8.88 9.35
CA THR A 7 -7.18 -8.95 7.95
C THR A 7 -7.14 -10.39 7.46
N GLU A 8 -7.28 -10.55 6.14
CA GLU A 8 -7.05 -11.82 5.45
C GLU A 8 -5.69 -11.76 4.78
N GLU A 9 -5.06 -12.92 4.62
CA GLU A 9 -3.80 -12.99 3.90
C GLU A 9 -3.99 -12.47 2.48
N THR A 10 -3.21 -11.48 2.09
CA THR A 10 -3.36 -10.82 0.79
C THR A 10 -1.98 -10.60 0.17
N PRO A 11 -1.68 -11.29 -0.94
CA PRO A 11 -0.42 -11.08 -1.64
C PRO A 11 -0.43 -9.78 -2.43
N TYR A 12 0.74 -9.19 -2.60
CA TYR A 12 0.91 -8.00 -3.43
C TYR A 12 2.34 -7.90 -3.96
N GLY A 13 2.59 -6.96 -4.86
CA GLY A 13 3.93 -6.74 -5.38
C GLY A 13 4.37 -7.84 -6.33
N ALA A 14 3.54 -8.19 -7.32
CA ALA A 14 3.87 -9.23 -8.29
C ALA A 14 5.09 -8.86 -9.12
N ILE A 15 5.94 -9.86 -9.40
CA ILE A 15 7.11 -9.71 -10.26
C ILE A 15 6.82 -10.43 -11.57
N PRO A 16 6.57 -9.69 -12.68
CA PRO A 16 6.16 -10.33 -13.94
C PRO A 16 7.16 -11.36 -14.48
N VAL A 17 8.44 -11.14 -14.25
CA VAL A 17 9.47 -12.06 -14.77
C VAL A 17 9.55 -13.37 -14.00
N GLN A 18 8.79 -13.50 -12.93
CA GLN A 18 8.76 -14.70 -12.09
C GLN A 18 7.33 -15.25 -12.00
N ASP A 19 6.66 -15.35 -13.14
CA ASP A 19 5.30 -15.88 -13.24
C ASP A 19 4.31 -15.10 -12.37
N ASP A 20 4.53 -13.80 -12.24
CA ASP A 20 3.70 -12.92 -11.44
C ASP A 20 3.57 -13.34 -9.98
N ALA A 21 4.56 -14.08 -9.48
CA ALA A 21 4.56 -14.47 -8.09
C ALA A 21 4.64 -13.22 -7.21
N PRO A 22 3.79 -13.10 -6.18
CA PRO A 22 3.84 -11.94 -5.31
C PRO A 22 5.12 -11.91 -4.48
N THR A 23 5.70 -10.72 -4.35
CA THR A 23 6.91 -10.53 -3.56
C THR A 23 6.59 -10.42 -2.07
N TYR A 24 5.43 -9.86 -1.74
CA TYR A 24 5.02 -9.58 -0.37
C TYR A 24 3.60 -10.05 -0.13
N LYS A 25 3.25 -10.14 1.14
CA LYS A 25 1.86 -10.42 1.49
C LYS A 25 1.51 -9.71 2.80
N ILE A 26 0.24 -9.41 2.95
CA ILE A 26 -0.31 -8.94 4.21
C ILE A 26 -0.69 -10.17 5.02
N CYS A 27 -0.18 -10.27 6.23
CA CYS A 27 -0.49 -11.41 7.10
C CYS A 27 -1.95 -11.39 7.52
N ALA A 28 -2.51 -12.57 7.72
CA ALA A 28 -3.83 -12.70 8.31
C ALA A 28 -3.78 -12.35 9.80
N GLY A 29 -4.91 -11.93 10.35
CA GLY A 29 -5.05 -11.74 11.80
C GLY A 29 -4.65 -10.38 12.33
N ILE A 30 -4.39 -9.41 11.46
CA ILE A 30 -4.08 -8.04 11.88
C ILE A 30 -5.39 -7.28 12.08
N ASP A 31 -5.47 -6.49 13.14
CA ASP A 31 -6.62 -5.63 13.39
C ASP A 31 -6.86 -4.71 12.18
N THR A 32 -8.07 -4.74 11.62
CA THR A 32 -8.38 -3.96 10.42
C THR A 32 -8.30 -2.46 10.66
N THR A 33 -8.61 -2.00 11.86
CA THR A 33 -8.48 -0.58 12.19
C THR A 33 -7.02 -0.15 12.06
N HIS A 34 -6.10 -0.98 12.54
CA HIS A 34 -4.67 -0.71 12.43
C HIS A 34 -4.22 -0.75 10.97
N ALA A 35 -4.65 -1.79 10.23
CA ALA A 35 -4.27 -1.95 8.83
C ALA A 35 -4.77 -0.78 7.98
N LEU A 36 -6.01 -0.35 8.18
CA LEU A 36 -6.57 0.79 7.44
C LEU A 36 -5.89 2.09 7.84
N GLY A 37 -5.47 2.22 9.10
CA GLY A 37 -4.70 3.37 9.55
C GLY A 37 -3.37 3.47 8.83
N ASP A 38 -2.67 2.34 8.70
CA ASP A 38 -1.41 2.29 7.97
C ASP A 38 -1.61 2.63 6.49
N ALA A 39 -2.68 2.09 5.87
CA ALA A 39 -2.97 2.40 4.47
C ALA A 39 -3.20 3.89 4.27
N SER A 40 -3.95 4.53 5.17
CA SER A 40 -4.18 5.97 5.11
C SER A 40 -2.89 6.76 5.27
N LEU A 41 -2.01 6.30 6.17
CA LEU A 41 -0.73 6.95 6.39
C LEU A 41 0.14 6.91 5.13
N TYR A 42 0.20 5.77 4.47
CA TYR A 42 0.98 5.64 3.24
C TYR A 42 0.46 6.54 2.13
N VAL A 43 -0.86 6.58 1.95
CA VAL A 43 -1.46 7.45 0.93
C VAL A 43 -1.18 8.92 1.27
N SER A 44 -1.31 9.31 2.53
CA SER A 44 -1.04 10.67 2.96
C SER A 44 0.42 11.06 2.70
N PHE A 45 1.34 10.16 2.96
CA PHE A 45 2.77 10.41 2.69
C PHE A 45 3.01 10.65 1.21
N VAL A 46 2.45 9.78 0.36
CA VAL A 46 2.62 9.92 -1.09
C VAL A 46 2.08 11.25 -1.59
N ARG A 47 0.89 11.63 -1.14
CA ARG A 47 0.30 12.90 -1.54
C ARG A 47 1.11 14.09 -1.07
N SER A 48 1.61 14.03 0.17
CA SER A 48 2.44 15.08 0.74
C SER A 48 3.75 15.23 -0.03
N PHE A 49 4.34 14.11 -0.42
CA PHE A 49 5.57 14.11 -1.21
C PHE A 49 5.35 14.79 -2.56
N PHE A 50 4.28 14.43 -3.27
CA PHE A 50 3.98 15.05 -4.56
C PHE A 50 3.69 16.54 -4.42
N ARG A 51 2.98 16.93 -3.36
CA ARG A 51 2.72 18.35 -3.12
C ARG A 51 4.01 19.13 -2.91
N THR A 52 4.94 18.57 -2.16
CA THR A 52 6.25 19.19 -1.95
C THR A 52 6.99 19.35 -3.28
N CYS A 53 6.94 18.33 -4.14
CA CYS A 53 7.55 18.41 -5.45
C CYS A 53 6.93 19.53 -6.29
N MET A 54 5.61 19.66 -6.25
CA MET A 54 4.93 20.73 -6.99
C MET A 54 5.29 22.10 -6.46
N ASP A 55 5.34 22.25 -5.14
CA ASP A 55 5.67 23.54 -4.52
C ASP A 55 7.09 23.98 -4.84
N ASN A 56 8.00 23.03 -4.98
CA ASN A 56 9.41 23.30 -5.25
C ASN A 56 9.75 23.21 -6.75
N CYS A 57 8.77 22.92 -7.59
CA CYS A 57 8.98 22.73 -9.03
C CYS A 57 10.04 21.66 -9.30
N THR A 58 10.03 20.59 -8.53
CA THR A 58 10.96 19.47 -8.71
C THR A 58 10.19 18.22 -9.12
N SER A 59 10.92 17.28 -9.73
CA SER A 59 10.34 16.00 -10.12
C SER A 59 10.94 14.89 -9.25
N PRO A 60 10.16 13.87 -8.89
CA PRO A 60 10.72 12.75 -8.17
C PRO A 60 11.72 11.99 -9.03
N THR A 61 12.72 11.40 -8.40
CA THR A 61 13.66 10.52 -9.07
C THR A 61 13.01 9.19 -9.40
N PHE A 62 13.64 8.41 -10.26
CA PHE A 62 13.14 7.06 -10.57
C PHE A 62 13.01 6.20 -9.31
N ASP A 63 14.03 6.25 -8.43
CA ASP A 63 14.01 5.48 -7.20
C ASP A 63 12.88 5.93 -6.28
N GLU A 64 12.65 7.23 -6.20
CA GLU A 64 11.54 7.75 -5.40
C GLU A 64 10.19 7.29 -5.94
N ILE A 65 10.03 7.31 -7.27
CA ILE A 65 8.80 6.82 -7.90
C ILE A 65 8.57 5.35 -7.56
N ALA A 66 9.63 4.54 -7.60
CA ALA A 66 9.51 3.12 -7.28
C ALA A 66 9.04 2.89 -5.84
N VAL A 67 9.60 3.65 -4.90
CA VAL A 67 9.19 3.56 -3.49
C VAL A 67 7.76 4.01 -3.30
N LEU A 68 7.36 5.11 -3.94
CA LEU A 68 6.00 5.62 -3.84
C LEU A 68 5.01 4.62 -4.40
N ASP A 69 5.33 4.00 -5.53
CA ASP A 69 4.49 2.97 -6.13
C ASP A 69 4.31 1.79 -5.18
N HIS A 70 5.41 1.35 -4.55
CA HIS A 70 5.35 0.25 -3.58
C HIS A 70 4.43 0.59 -2.40
N LEU A 71 4.53 1.81 -1.89
CA LEU A 71 3.67 2.24 -0.78
C LEU A 71 2.20 2.22 -1.18
N LEU A 72 1.89 2.65 -2.40
CA LEU A 72 0.51 2.62 -2.88
C LEU A 72 0.00 1.18 -3.06
N GLU A 73 0.84 0.28 -3.57
CA GLU A 73 0.47 -1.12 -3.68
C GLU A 73 0.19 -1.73 -2.31
N GLU A 74 1.04 -1.43 -1.34
CA GLU A 74 0.86 -1.93 0.02
C GLU A 74 -0.43 -1.37 0.63
N ALA A 75 -0.71 -0.08 0.43
CA ALA A 75 -1.94 0.53 0.92
C ALA A 75 -3.16 -0.15 0.31
N GLN A 76 -3.15 -0.44 -1.00
CA GLN A 76 -4.23 -1.16 -1.64
C GLN A 76 -4.39 -2.57 -1.07
N ALA A 77 -3.26 -3.26 -0.85
CA ALA A 77 -3.29 -4.61 -0.29
C ALA A 77 -3.88 -4.61 1.12
N LEU A 78 -3.52 -3.62 1.94
CA LEU A 78 -4.07 -3.49 3.29
C LEU A 78 -5.58 -3.27 3.24
N ARG A 79 -6.06 -2.46 2.30
CA ARG A 79 -7.49 -2.24 2.14
C ARG A 79 -8.20 -3.51 1.71
N ARG A 80 -7.65 -4.24 0.73
CA ARG A 80 -8.24 -5.52 0.30
C ARG A 80 -8.23 -6.54 1.42
N ALA A 81 -7.13 -6.62 2.17
CA ALA A 81 -7.01 -7.54 3.30
C ALA A 81 -8.03 -7.23 4.39
N SER A 82 -8.45 -5.97 4.49
CA SER A 82 -9.46 -5.53 5.44
C SER A 82 -10.87 -5.53 4.83
N ARG A 83 -11.00 -6.02 3.60
CA ARG A 83 -12.25 -6.11 2.85
C ARG A 83 -12.90 -4.74 2.58
N VAL A 84 -12.06 -3.75 2.37
CA VAL A 84 -12.49 -2.41 1.97
C VAL A 84 -12.01 -2.17 0.55
N ASP A 85 -12.92 -1.98 -0.36
CA ASP A 85 -12.57 -1.72 -1.76
C ASP A 85 -12.67 -0.25 -2.12
#